data_8adbffa03fa6dbb35ea5ea1b051b4772
#
_entry.id   8adbffa03fa6dbb35ea5ea1b051b4772
#
_cell.length_a   1.000
_cell.length_b   1.000
_cell.length_c   1.000
_cell.angle_alpha   90.00
_cell.angle_beta   90.00
_cell.angle_gamma   90.00
#
_symmetry.space_group_name_H-M   'P 1'
#
loop_
_entity.id
_entity.type
_entity.pdbx_description
1 polymer ?
#
loop_
_entity_poly.entity_id
_entity_poly.type
_entity_poly.pdbx_seq_one_letter_code
_entity_poly.pdbx_strand_id
1 'polypeptide(L)'
;MGVRRMRLGELWVASGLLASAQVETALAFQARWRCRLGEAAVRMGLLGPEQLLISLARQLQVPFIRREGLERVPEGMVRCVPPRVLERLRMCPLRVEWRDEVRGTVFVATSEPGNLVKLDDMSFATGCSVRPVLALAEDIEHLLRRVGILATHSRVRSIELNPEDAHVRLNITRDYFAL
;
A
#
# COMPACT_ATOMS: atom_id res chain seq x y z
N MET A 1 23.61 -14.84 -13.71
CA MET A 1 22.46 -15.76 -13.89
C MET A 1 21.26 -15.09 -13.26
N GLY A 2 20.31 -14.57 -14.08
CA GLY A 2 19.10 -13.96 -13.58
C GLY A 2 18.15 -15.01 -13.00
N VAL A 3 17.88 -14.93 -11.71
CA VAL A 3 16.86 -15.78 -11.06
C VAL A 3 15.52 -15.46 -11.71
N ARG A 4 14.96 -16.39 -12.48
CA ARG A 4 13.63 -16.25 -13.08
C ARG A 4 12.61 -16.08 -11.95
N ARG A 5 12.04 -14.90 -11.83
CA ARG A 5 10.95 -14.65 -10.87
C ARG A 5 9.77 -15.56 -11.21
N MET A 6 9.38 -16.42 -10.27
CA MET A 6 8.19 -17.27 -10.43
C MET A 6 6.94 -16.40 -10.58
N ARG A 7 6.06 -16.80 -11.50
CA ARG A 7 4.74 -16.17 -11.64
C ARG A 7 3.87 -16.55 -10.44
N LEU A 8 2.89 -15.69 -10.14
CA LEU A 8 2.05 -15.87 -8.95
C LEU A 8 1.33 -17.24 -8.94
N GLY A 9 0.78 -17.68 -10.08
CA GLY A 9 0.16 -18.99 -10.20
C GLY A 9 1.14 -20.14 -9.99
N GLU A 10 2.37 -20.06 -10.52
CA GLU A 10 3.42 -21.06 -10.31
C GLU A 10 3.80 -21.14 -8.82
N LEU A 11 3.86 -20.00 -8.12
CA LEU A 11 4.14 -19.94 -6.69
C LEU A 11 3.03 -20.61 -5.87
N TRP A 12 1.77 -20.43 -6.23
CA TRP A 12 0.64 -21.05 -5.55
C TRP A 12 0.65 -22.58 -5.70
N VAL A 13 0.94 -23.08 -6.92
CA VAL A 13 1.05 -24.52 -7.16
C VAL A 13 2.27 -25.09 -6.41
N ALA A 14 3.42 -24.46 -6.51
CA ALA A 14 4.66 -24.91 -5.85
C ALA A 14 4.55 -24.91 -4.32
N SER A 15 3.75 -24.01 -3.74
CA SER A 15 3.50 -23.95 -2.30
C SER A 15 2.33 -24.83 -1.83
N GLY A 16 1.66 -25.52 -2.74
CA GLY A 16 0.47 -26.34 -2.43
C GLY A 16 -0.76 -25.52 -2.04
N LEU A 17 -0.75 -24.21 -2.29
CA LEU A 17 -1.85 -23.31 -1.91
C LEU A 17 -3.05 -23.49 -2.85
N LEU A 18 -2.81 -23.74 -4.14
CA LEU A 18 -3.81 -24.08 -5.16
C LEU A 18 -3.33 -25.23 -6.03
N ALA A 19 -4.28 -26.04 -6.50
CA ALA A 19 -4.01 -27.01 -7.55
C ALA A 19 -3.88 -26.33 -8.92
N SER A 20 -3.17 -26.95 -9.87
CA SER A 20 -3.00 -26.42 -11.23
C SER A 20 -4.33 -26.10 -11.90
N ALA A 21 -5.33 -26.99 -11.77
CA ALA A 21 -6.67 -26.78 -12.33
C ALA A 21 -7.38 -25.53 -11.76
N GLN A 22 -7.16 -25.21 -10.47
CA GLN A 22 -7.72 -24.02 -9.84
C GLN A 22 -7.06 -22.74 -10.39
N VAL A 23 -5.74 -22.79 -10.63
CA VAL A 23 -5.01 -21.67 -11.25
C VAL A 23 -5.49 -21.44 -12.68
N GLU A 24 -5.70 -22.50 -13.47
CA GLU A 24 -6.24 -22.41 -14.83
C GLU A 24 -7.64 -21.78 -14.83
N THR A 25 -8.50 -22.19 -13.90
CA THR A 25 -9.84 -21.61 -13.73
C THR A 25 -9.77 -20.11 -13.37
N ALA A 26 -8.83 -19.72 -12.49
CA ALA A 26 -8.61 -18.33 -12.13
C ALA A 26 -8.07 -17.51 -13.33
N LEU A 27 -7.22 -18.09 -14.17
CA LEU A 27 -6.72 -17.47 -15.41
C LEU A 27 -7.84 -17.26 -16.43
N ALA A 28 -8.74 -18.23 -16.58
CA ALA A 28 -9.92 -18.10 -17.45
C ALA A 28 -10.85 -16.98 -16.95
N PHE A 29 -11.08 -16.90 -15.64
CA PHE A 29 -11.84 -15.83 -15.02
C PHE A 29 -11.17 -14.47 -15.25
N GLN A 30 -9.85 -14.38 -15.03
CA GLN A 30 -9.06 -13.17 -15.29
C GLN A 30 -9.23 -12.68 -16.74
N ALA A 31 -9.11 -13.58 -17.72
CA ALA A 31 -9.24 -13.25 -19.12
C ALA A 31 -10.65 -12.70 -19.46
N ARG A 32 -11.69 -13.32 -18.89
CA ARG A 32 -13.10 -12.92 -19.10
C ARG A 32 -13.40 -11.55 -18.47
N TRP A 33 -12.96 -11.30 -17.25
CA TRP A 33 -13.29 -10.13 -16.46
C TRP A 33 -12.22 -9.04 -16.46
N ARG A 34 -11.11 -9.24 -17.17
CA ARG A 34 -9.98 -8.31 -17.30
C ARG A 34 -9.46 -7.78 -15.97
N CYS A 35 -9.47 -8.63 -14.94
CA CYS A 35 -8.96 -8.32 -13.61
C CYS A 35 -7.55 -8.91 -13.39
N ARG A 36 -6.92 -8.62 -12.26
CA ARG A 36 -5.63 -9.25 -11.90
C ARG A 36 -5.86 -10.69 -11.41
N LEU A 37 -4.89 -11.60 -11.63
CA LEU A 37 -5.01 -13.01 -11.21
C LEU A 37 -5.29 -13.17 -9.71
N GLY A 38 -4.65 -12.35 -8.86
CA GLY A 38 -4.92 -12.34 -7.43
C GLY A 38 -6.35 -11.96 -7.10
N GLU A 39 -6.89 -10.96 -7.78
CA GLU A 39 -8.28 -10.52 -7.64
C GLU A 39 -9.26 -11.61 -8.12
N ALA A 40 -8.96 -12.26 -9.25
CA ALA A 40 -9.74 -13.39 -9.75
C ALA A 40 -9.82 -14.51 -8.71
N ALA A 41 -8.69 -14.91 -8.13
CA ALA A 41 -8.62 -15.98 -7.14
C ALA A 41 -9.41 -15.66 -5.87
N VAL A 42 -9.37 -14.40 -5.39
CA VAL A 42 -10.15 -13.96 -4.23
C VAL A 42 -11.64 -13.90 -4.55
N ARG A 43 -12.03 -13.33 -5.69
CA ARG A 43 -13.46 -13.26 -6.11
C ARG A 43 -14.10 -14.63 -6.29
N MET A 44 -13.31 -15.61 -6.72
CA MET A 44 -13.76 -17.01 -6.87
C MET A 44 -13.72 -17.78 -5.55
N GLY A 45 -13.28 -17.17 -4.44
CA GLY A 45 -13.15 -17.86 -3.15
C GLY A 45 -12.05 -18.93 -3.10
N LEU A 46 -11.12 -18.93 -4.07
CA LEU A 46 -10.00 -19.88 -4.09
C LEU A 46 -8.94 -19.53 -3.06
N LEU A 47 -8.79 -18.24 -2.76
CA LEU A 47 -7.86 -17.71 -1.76
C LEU A 47 -8.51 -16.62 -0.95
N GLY A 48 -8.15 -16.54 0.33
CA GLY A 48 -8.46 -15.37 1.15
C GLY A 48 -7.53 -14.17 0.82
N PRO A 49 -7.97 -12.93 1.13
CA PRO A 49 -7.17 -11.73 0.91
C PRO A 49 -5.79 -11.80 1.59
N GLU A 50 -5.73 -12.36 2.79
CA GLU A 50 -4.46 -12.51 3.53
C GLU A 50 -3.49 -13.48 2.84
N GLN A 51 -3.99 -14.61 2.32
CA GLN A 51 -3.17 -15.56 1.58
C GLN A 51 -2.62 -14.94 0.30
N LEU A 52 -3.42 -14.10 -0.36
CA LEU A 52 -2.98 -13.32 -1.51
C LEU A 52 -1.88 -12.33 -1.10
N LEU A 53 -2.05 -11.57 0.00
CA LEU A 53 -1.07 -10.62 0.51
C LEU A 53 0.29 -11.30 0.76
N ILE A 54 0.29 -12.42 1.48
CA ILE A 54 1.52 -13.20 1.78
C ILE A 54 2.17 -13.69 0.49
N SER A 55 1.39 -14.20 -0.46
CA SER A 55 1.89 -14.71 -1.75
C SER A 55 2.54 -13.59 -2.58
N LEU A 56 1.92 -12.42 -2.62
CA LEU A 56 2.45 -11.24 -3.31
C LEU A 56 3.72 -10.71 -2.65
N ALA A 57 3.75 -10.63 -1.32
CA ALA A 57 4.92 -10.20 -0.57
C ALA A 57 6.12 -11.11 -0.84
N ARG A 58 5.89 -12.44 -0.88
CA ARG A 58 6.91 -13.44 -1.21
C ARG A 58 7.39 -13.32 -2.65
N GLN A 59 6.46 -13.14 -3.61
CA GLN A 59 6.80 -12.98 -5.02
C GLN A 59 7.62 -11.71 -5.27
N LEU A 60 7.24 -10.60 -4.65
CA LEU A 60 7.87 -9.29 -4.81
C LEU A 60 9.10 -9.11 -3.93
N GLN A 61 9.32 -10.01 -2.96
CA GLN A 61 10.40 -9.91 -1.96
C GLN A 61 10.36 -8.60 -1.18
N VAL A 62 9.15 -8.16 -0.80
CA VAL A 62 8.92 -6.95 0.00
C VAL A 62 8.29 -7.33 1.34
N PRO A 63 8.54 -6.57 2.42
CA PRO A 63 7.81 -6.74 3.66
C PRO A 63 6.33 -6.46 3.45
N PHE A 64 5.48 -7.03 4.30
CA PHE A 64 4.06 -6.79 4.28
C PHE A 64 3.53 -6.45 5.68
N ILE A 65 2.38 -5.80 5.72
CA ILE A 65 1.66 -5.48 6.94
C ILE A 65 0.20 -5.90 6.79
N ARG A 66 -0.36 -6.50 7.81
CA ARG A 66 -1.77 -6.87 7.90
C ARG A 66 -2.59 -5.73 8.49
N ARG A 67 -3.90 -5.86 8.43
CA ARG A 67 -4.85 -4.89 8.97
C ARG A 67 -4.59 -4.54 10.43
N GLU A 68 -4.36 -5.53 11.28
CA GLU A 68 -4.11 -5.33 12.71
C GLU A 68 -2.84 -4.49 12.97
N GLY A 69 -1.83 -4.63 12.09
CA GLY A 69 -0.63 -3.81 12.12
C GLY A 69 -0.91 -2.37 11.71
N LEU A 70 -1.73 -2.17 10.68
CA LEU A 70 -2.16 -0.84 10.23
C LEU A 70 -3.01 -0.12 11.30
N GLU A 71 -3.87 -0.85 12.01
CA GLU A 71 -4.70 -0.30 13.08
C GLU A 71 -3.89 0.23 14.27
N ARG A 72 -2.68 -0.27 14.47
CA ARG A 72 -1.75 0.19 15.52
C ARG A 72 -0.93 1.41 15.12
N VAL A 73 -1.00 1.84 13.85
CA VAL A 73 -0.27 3.03 13.39
C VAL A 73 -0.87 4.26 14.08
N PRO A 74 -0.03 5.06 14.79
CA PRO A 74 -0.49 6.27 15.46
C PRO A 74 -1.07 7.28 14.44
N GLU A 75 -2.17 7.94 14.80
CA GLU A 75 -2.80 8.93 13.92
C GLU A 75 -1.83 10.08 13.57
N GLY A 76 -1.01 10.51 14.53
CA GLY A 76 0.03 11.52 14.30
C GLY A 76 1.02 11.13 13.20
N MET A 77 1.35 9.81 13.09
CA MET A 77 2.20 9.30 12.02
C MET A 77 1.53 9.42 10.65
N VAL A 78 0.24 9.14 10.58
CA VAL A 78 -0.52 9.29 9.33
C VAL A 78 -0.64 10.77 8.94
N ARG A 79 -0.86 11.64 9.91
CA ARG A 79 -1.03 13.09 9.69
C ARG A 79 0.26 13.85 9.44
N CYS A 80 1.44 13.21 9.55
CA CYS A 80 2.71 13.87 9.19
C CYS A 80 2.86 14.10 7.68
N VAL A 81 2.01 13.47 6.85
CA VAL A 81 1.92 13.69 5.40
C VAL A 81 0.62 14.42 5.09
N PRO A 82 0.61 15.41 4.17
CA PRO A 82 -0.60 16.12 3.83
C PRO A 82 -1.72 15.19 3.40
N PRO A 83 -2.96 15.37 3.90
CA PRO A 83 -4.09 14.51 3.57
C PRO A 83 -4.32 14.31 2.07
N ARG A 84 -4.19 15.38 1.28
CA ARG A 84 -4.34 15.33 -0.20
C ARG A 84 -3.34 14.40 -0.87
N VAL A 85 -2.11 14.30 -0.34
CA VAL A 85 -1.07 13.39 -0.85
C VAL A 85 -1.48 11.94 -0.56
N LEU A 86 -1.88 11.65 0.67
CA LEU A 86 -2.32 10.30 1.09
C LEU A 86 -3.57 9.86 0.32
N GLU A 87 -4.52 10.78 0.12
CA GLU A 87 -5.72 10.52 -0.68
C GLU A 87 -5.39 10.18 -2.13
N ARG A 88 -4.51 10.97 -2.76
CA ARG A 88 -4.09 10.76 -4.16
C ARG A 88 -3.29 9.48 -4.33
N LEU A 89 -2.31 9.24 -3.46
CA LEU A 89 -1.39 8.11 -3.58
C LEU A 89 -1.98 6.79 -3.08
N ARG A 90 -3.00 6.84 -2.20
CA ARG A 90 -3.54 5.66 -1.50
C ARG A 90 -2.46 4.89 -0.77
N MET A 91 -1.64 5.62 -0.03
CA MET A 91 -0.52 5.13 0.76
C MET A 91 -0.67 5.61 2.21
N CYS A 92 -0.05 4.88 3.15
CA CYS A 92 -0.05 5.25 4.55
C CYS A 92 1.37 5.16 5.13
N PRO A 93 1.93 6.24 5.71
CA PRO A 93 3.19 6.17 6.42
C PRO A 93 3.01 5.32 7.69
N LEU A 94 3.97 4.44 7.96
CA LEU A 94 3.94 3.50 9.08
C LEU A 94 4.88 3.89 10.20
N ARG A 95 6.10 4.27 9.83
CA ARG A 95 7.18 4.68 10.73
C ARG A 95 8.29 5.37 9.94
N VAL A 96 9.12 6.14 10.63
CA VAL A 96 10.34 6.73 10.08
C VAL A 96 11.54 6.21 10.87
N GLU A 97 12.59 5.89 10.17
CA GLU A 97 13.91 5.59 10.74
C GLU A 97 14.86 6.71 10.35
N TRP A 98 15.37 7.43 11.33
CA TRP A 98 16.35 8.49 11.12
C TRP A 98 17.75 7.90 11.14
N ARG A 99 18.54 8.20 10.11
CA ARG A 99 19.96 7.83 10.03
C ARG A 99 20.83 8.92 10.63
N ASP A 100 20.46 10.16 10.41
CA ASP A 100 21.08 11.37 10.96
C ASP A 100 20.01 12.48 11.08
N GLU A 101 20.45 13.72 11.40
CA GLU A 101 19.51 14.85 11.61
C GLU A 101 18.70 15.26 10.38
N VAL A 102 19.13 14.84 9.19
CA VAL A 102 18.56 15.28 7.91
C VAL A 102 18.00 14.12 7.09
N ARG A 103 18.58 12.92 7.22
CA ARG A 103 18.27 11.76 6.39
C ARG A 103 17.41 10.75 7.11
N GLY A 104 16.17 10.68 6.73
CA GLY A 104 15.21 9.69 7.20
C GLY A 104 14.83 8.69 6.12
N THR A 105 14.33 7.54 6.55
CA THR A 105 13.68 6.55 5.71
C THR A 105 12.28 6.33 6.24
N VAL A 106 11.27 6.68 5.46
CA VAL A 106 9.87 6.42 5.79
C VAL A 106 9.43 5.09 5.21
N PHE A 107 8.86 4.22 6.05
CA PHE A 107 8.20 2.98 5.63
C PHE A 107 6.75 3.28 5.34
N VAL A 108 6.28 2.89 4.15
CA VAL A 108 4.96 3.29 3.65
C VAL A 108 4.18 2.06 3.22
N ALA A 109 2.99 1.88 3.78
CA ALA A 109 2.05 0.86 3.32
C ALA A 109 1.50 1.26 1.94
N THR A 110 1.57 0.33 1.00
CA THR A 110 1.09 0.48 -0.37
C THR A 110 0.63 -0.85 -0.96
N SER A 111 -0.40 -0.82 -1.81
CA SER A 111 -0.82 -1.98 -2.59
C SER A 111 -0.02 -2.15 -3.89
N GLU A 112 0.82 -1.16 -4.23
CA GLU A 112 1.61 -1.13 -5.46
C GLU A 112 3.09 -0.84 -5.18
N PRO A 113 3.83 -1.75 -4.51
CA PRO A 113 5.20 -1.50 -4.08
C PRO A 113 6.20 -1.32 -5.24
N GLY A 114 5.81 -1.69 -6.46
CA GLY A 114 6.61 -1.47 -7.69
C GLY A 114 6.27 -0.18 -8.44
N ASN A 115 5.34 0.63 -7.97
CA ASN A 115 4.97 1.89 -8.60
C ASN A 115 5.94 3.00 -8.17
N LEU A 116 7.06 3.13 -8.91
CA LEU A 116 8.12 4.07 -8.57
C LEU A 116 7.64 5.52 -8.57
N VAL A 117 6.73 5.90 -9.47
CA VAL A 117 6.19 7.26 -9.53
C VAL A 117 5.50 7.64 -8.22
N LYS A 118 4.65 6.75 -7.68
CA LYS A 118 4.01 7.00 -6.38
C LYS A 118 5.00 7.03 -5.22
N LEU A 119 6.06 6.20 -5.27
CA LEU A 119 7.10 6.20 -4.24
C LEU A 119 7.93 7.49 -4.29
N ASP A 120 8.26 7.99 -5.48
CA ASP A 120 8.97 9.25 -5.67
C ASP A 120 8.11 10.44 -5.23
N ASP A 121 6.82 10.46 -5.54
CA ASP A 121 5.87 11.47 -5.06
C ASP A 121 5.81 11.49 -3.52
N MET A 122 5.80 10.30 -2.88
CA MET A 122 5.82 10.20 -1.42
C MET A 122 7.17 10.67 -0.85
N SER A 123 8.28 10.32 -1.51
CA SER A 123 9.62 10.78 -1.12
C SER A 123 9.72 12.29 -1.19
N PHE A 124 9.20 12.88 -2.25
CA PHE A 124 9.15 14.34 -2.40
C PHE A 124 8.29 14.99 -1.31
N ALA A 125 7.13 14.44 -1.01
CA ALA A 125 6.22 14.99 0.00
C ALA A 125 6.77 14.90 1.43
N THR A 126 7.59 13.89 1.73
CA THR A 126 8.15 13.66 3.07
C THR A 126 9.58 14.17 3.25
N GLY A 127 10.29 14.45 2.15
CA GLY A 127 11.73 14.76 2.19
C GLY A 127 12.61 13.58 2.61
N CYS A 128 12.05 12.37 2.69
CA CYS A 128 12.71 11.15 3.15
C CYS A 128 12.83 10.12 2.03
N SER A 129 13.79 9.21 2.15
CA SER A 129 13.79 7.99 1.32
C SER A 129 12.57 7.13 1.66
N VAL A 130 11.94 6.51 0.67
CA VAL A 130 10.74 5.68 0.87
C VAL A 130 11.07 4.20 0.75
N ARG A 131 10.59 3.41 1.72
CA ARG A 131 10.60 1.95 1.64
C ARG A 131 9.16 1.42 1.63
N PRO A 132 8.74 0.75 0.55
CA PRO A 132 7.40 0.21 0.46
C PRO A 132 7.24 -1.02 1.36
N VAL A 133 6.07 -1.10 1.99
CA VAL A 133 5.55 -2.25 2.73
C VAL A 133 4.23 -2.63 2.08
N LEU A 134 4.11 -3.87 1.61
CA LEU A 134 2.89 -4.31 0.93
C LEU A 134 1.73 -4.39 1.92
N ALA A 135 0.59 -3.83 1.54
CA ALA A 135 -0.68 -3.95 2.25
C ALA A 135 -1.83 -4.09 1.26
N LEU A 136 -2.96 -4.62 1.71
CA LEU A 136 -4.18 -4.65 0.90
C LEU A 136 -4.72 -3.22 0.72
N ALA A 137 -5.19 -2.91 -0.48
CA ALA A 137 -5.73 -1.58 -0.79
C ALA A 137 -6.90 -1.21 0.14
N GLU A 138 -7.80 -2.18 0.39
CA GLU A 138 -8.95 -2.01 1.28
C GLU A 138 -8.56 -1.73 2.74
N ASP A 139 -7.46 -2.31 3.23
CA ASP A 139 -6.97 -2.07 4.59
C ASP A 139 -6.33 -0.68 4.72
N ILE A 140 -5.57 -0.24 3.70
CA ILE A 140 -5.06 1.13 3.62
C ILE A 140 -6.22 2.13 3.60
N GLU A 141 -7.21 1.91 2.75
CA GLU A 141 -8.39 2.78 2.65
C GLU A 141 -9.19 2.81 3.96
N HIS A 142 -9.34 1.67 4.61
CA HIS A 142 -10.00 1.59 5.91
C HIS A 142 -9.27 2.48 6.93
N LEU A 143 -7.95 2.39 7.02
CA LEU A 143 -7.17 3.24 7.91
C LEU A 143 -7.32 4.73 7.57
N LEU A 144 -7.18 5.09 6.28
CA LEU A 144 -7.31 6.48 5.83
C LEU A 144 -8.72 7.05 6.09
N ARG A 145 -9.78 6.23 6.01
CA ARG A 145 -11.14 6.64 6.41
C ARG A 145 -11.25 6.82 7.91
N ARG A 146 -10.69 5.91 8.71
CA ARG A 146 -10.70 5.98 10.17
C ARG A 146 -10.08 7.27 10.68
N VAL A 147 -8.99 7.75 10.06
CA VAL A 147 -8.31 9.00 10.42
C VAL A 147 -8.88 10.24 9.71
N GLY A 148 -9.99 10.09 8.97
CA GLY A 148 -10.72 11.19 8.33
C GLY A 148 -10.04 11.78 7.08
N ILE A 149 -9.10 11.05 6.46
CA ILE A 149 -8.43 11.47 5.22
C ILE A 149 -9.29 11.13 4.01
N LEU A 150 -9.90 9.94 4.00
CA LEU A 150 -10.87 9.58 2.97
C LEU A 150 -12.28 9.79 3.49
N ALA A 151 -13.14 10.42 2.69
CA ALA A 151 -14.55 10.54 3.02
C ALA A 151 -15.18 9.14 3.14
N THR A 152 -15.87 8.90 4.23
CA THR A 152 -16.86 7.85 4.30
C THR A 152 -17.90 8.17 3.22
N HIS A 153 -18.29 7.22 2.38
CA HIS A 153 -19.25 7.42 1.29
C HIS A 153 -20.55 8.07 1.77
N SER A 154 -20.56 9.38 1.87
CA SER A 154 -21.70 10.22 2.09
C SER A 154 -21.49 11.50 1.31
N ARG A 155 -22.12 11.55 0.11
CA ARG A 155 -22.36 12.71 -0.75
C ARG A 155 -21.24 13.73 -0.87
N VAL A 156 -20.56 13.68 -2.00
CA VAL A 156 -19.70 14.74 -2.54
C VAL A 156 -20.41 16.09 -2.50
N ARG A 157 -19.86 17.04 -1.73
CA ARG A 157 -19.96 18.46 -2.07
C ARG A 157 -18.61 18.88 -2.65
N SER A 158 -18.65 19.32 -3.89
CA SER A 158 -17.52 19.93 -4.59
C SER A 158 -16.98 21.10 -3.76
N ILE A 159 -15.73 21.02 -3.33
CA ILE A 159 -15.01 22.17 -2.75
C ILE A 159 -14.04 22.65 -3.80
N GLU A 160 -14.23 23.87 -4.25
CA GLU A 160 -13.35 24.58 -5.19
C GLU A 160 -11.94 24.72 -4.60
N LEU A 161 -10.95 24.44 -5.45
CA LEU A 161 -9.53 24.50 -5.11
C LEU A 161 -9.04 25.96 -5.17
N ASN A 162 -8.45 26.42 -4.08
CA ASN A 162 -7.70 27.67 -4.07
C ASN A 162 -6.23 27.40 -4.47
N PRO A 163 -5.66 28.12 -5.46
CA PRO A 163 -4.32 27.84 -6.00
C PRO A 163 -3.16 28.18 -5.06
N GLU A 164 -3.40 28.79 -3.91
CA GLU A 164 -2.35 29.33 -3.04
C GLU A 164 -1.70 28.32 -2.08
N ASP A 165 -2.20 27.07 -1.99
CA ASP A 165 -1.72 26.07 -1.04
C ASP A 165 -0.53 25.21 -1.55
N ALA A 166 0.15 25.64 -2.61
CA ALA A 166 1.18 24.83 -3.28
C ALA A 166 2.55 24.79 -2.57
N HIS A 167 2.75 25.53 -1.48
CA HIS A 167 4.07 25.68 -0.85
C HIS A 167 4.12 25.38 0.65
N VAL A 168 3.46 24.35 1.13
CA VAL A 168 3.66 23.88 2.51
C VAL A 168 4.82 22.89 2.53
N ARG A 169 6.03 23.37 2.87
CA ARG A 169 7.12 22.51 3.34
C ARG A 169 6.68 21.88 4.65
N LEU A 170 6.62 20.53 4.65
CA LEU A 170 6.39 19.78 5.86
C LEU A 170 7.57 20.01 6.83
N ASN A 171 7.35 20.80 7.86
CA ASN A 171 8.15 20.75 9.07
C ASN A 171 7.76 19.47 9.81
N ILE A 172 8.44 18.35 9.52
CA ILE A 172 8.39 17.18 10.36
C ILE A 172 9.19 17.52 11.60
N THR A 173 8.52 18.09 12.60
CA THR A 173 9.14 18.39 13.87
C THR A 173 9.50 17.07 14.57
N ARG A 174 10.72 17.00 15.09
CA ARG A 174 11.36 15.89 15.81
C ARG A 174 10.53 15.35 16.98
N ASP A 175 9.58 16.14 17.47
CA ASP A 175 8.83 15.89 18.70
C ASP A 175 7.76 14.78 18.60
N TYR A 176 7.43 14.32 17.39
CA TYR A 176 6.46 13.22 17.20
C TYR A 176 7.07 11.82 17.23
N PHE A 177 8.40 11.70 17.36
CA PHE A 177 9.12 10.44 17.22
C PHE A 177 9.89 9.98 18.48
N ALA A 178 9.70 10.66 19.59
CA ALA A 178 10.27 10.27 20.88
C ALA A 178 9.21 9.55 21.73
N LEU A 179 8.91 8.26 21.39
CA LEU A 179 8.32 7.26 22.29
C LEU A 179 8.78 5.86 21.85
#